data_d174ed37b8e636782417c66ea5cdef73
#
_entry.id   d174ed37b8e636782417c66ea5cdef73
#
_cell.length_a   1.000
_cell.length_b   1.000
_cell.length_c   1.000
_cell.angle_alpha   90.00
_cell.angle_beta   90.00
_cell.angle_gamma   90.00
#
_symmetry.space_group_name_H-M   'P 1'
#
loop_
_entity.id
_entity.type
_entity.pdbx_description
1 polymer ?
#
loop_
_entity_poly.entity_id
_entity_poly.type
_entity_poly.pdbx_seq_one_letter_code
_entity_poly.pdbx_strand_id
1 'polypeptide(L)'
;MNTDNGMILITALIRPHMEGHVVRALHDLADFPGFTFDEVRGQGRGRGQGGAYVVSDEDITYHQYLELRLVCPADQADEICRRIEAAAWTGRKGDGVVYTMPVNTFARIREAGAKEHRHD
;
A
#
# COMPACT_ATOMS: atom_id res chain seq x y z
N MET A 1 1.19 13.94 -24.60
CA MET A 1 0.93 13.52 -23.24
C MET A 1 2.13 12.87 -22.65
N ASN A 2 2.47 13.30 -21.60
CA ASN A 2 3.64 12.72 -21.03
C ASN A 2 3.29 11.90 -19.81
N THR A 3 4.17 11.00 -19.49
CA THR A 3 3.98 10.09 -18.40
C THR A 3 4.07 10.77 -17.05
N ASP A 4 4.53 12.03 -17.04
CA ASP A 4 4.62 12.76 -15.79
C ASP A 4 3.27 12.99 -15.17
N ASN A 5 2.23 12.92 -15.99
CA ASN A 5 0.87 13.06 -15.51
C ASN A 5 0.25 11.75 -15.09
N GLY A 6 1.03 10.69 -15.17
CA GLY A 6 0.53 9.39 -14.78
C GLY A 6 0.29 9.28 -13.30
N MET A 7 -0.57 8.36 -12.94
CA MET A 7 -0.86 8.03 -11.56
C MET A 7 -0.32 6.64 -11.26
N ILE A 8 0.05 6.44 -10.01
CA ILE A 8 0.63 5.19 -9.55
C ILE A 8 -0.20 4.69 -8.38
N LEU A 9 -0.53 3.40 -8.42
CA LEU A 9 -1.10 2.73 -7.26
C LEU A 9 0.04 2.19 -6.42
N ILE A 10 0.04 2.54 -5.15
CA ILE A 10 0.97 1.97 -4.17
C ILE A 10 0.17 1.03 -3.30
N THR A 11 0.65 -0.20 -3.19
CA THR A 11 0.09 -1.19 -2.29
C THR A 11 1.16 -1.60 -1.30
N ALA A 12 0.81 -1.62 -0.02
CA ALA A 12 1.74 -2.03 1.02
C ALA A 12 1.04 -3.01 1.94
N LEU A 13 1.69 -4.14 2.18
CA LEU A 13 1.24 -5.08 3.21
C LEU A 13 2.12 -4.84 4.41
N ILE A 14 1.53 -4.42 5.52
CA ILE A 14 2.29 -4.06 6.71
C ILE A 14 1.74 -4.83 7.90
N ARG A 15 2.55 -4.92 8.95
CA ARG A 15 2.08 -5.52 10.18
C ARG A 15 1.04 -4.62 10.82
N PRO A 16 -0.04 -5.20 11.38
CA PRO A 16 -1.12 -4.37 11.93
C PRO A 16 -0.67 -3.40 13.00
N HIS A 17 0.30 -3.79 13.84
CA HIS A 17 0.73 -2.91 14.92
C HIS A 17 1.56 -1.73 14.44
N MET A 18 1.92 -1.71 13.15
CA MET A 18 2.65 -0.59 12.57
C MET A 18 1.73 0.44 11.91
N GLU A 19 0.44 0.23 12.02
CA GLU A 19 -0.52 1.13 11.36
C GLU A 19 -0.31 2.59 11.75
N GLY A 20 -0.18 2.85 13.04
CA GLY A 20 -0.04 4.23 13.50
C GLY A 20 1.19 4.92 12.95
N HIS A 21 2.31 4.19 12.88
CA HIS A 21 3.54 4.76 12.33
C HIS A 21 3.37 5.13 10.87
N VAL A 22 2.75 4.25 10.09
CA VAL A 22 2.56 4.47 8.66
C VAL A 22 1.58 5.63 8.43
N VAL A 23 0.48 5.66 9.18
CA VAL A 23 -0.50 6.73 9.03
C VAL A 23 0.13 8.08 9.32
N ARG A 24 0.93 8.18 10.40
CA ARG A 24 1.59 9.44 10.71
C ARG A 24 2.56 9.85 9.62
N ALA A 25 3.30 8.90 9.07
CA ALA A 25 4.24 9.22 8.00
C ALA A 25 3.51 9.77 6.78
N LEU A 26 2.34 9.21 6.45
CA LEU A 26 1.57 9.67 5.31
C LEU A 26 0.99 11.06 5.57
N HIS A 27 0.53 11.32 6.78
CA HIS A 27 -0.03 12.63 7.10
C HIS A 27 1.03 13.73 7.11
N ASP A 28 2.29 13.36 7.22
CA ASP A 28 3.36 14.35 7.15
C ASP A 28 3.69 14.79 5.74
N LEU A 29 3.11 14.14 4.74
CA LEU A 29 3.33 14.54 3.35
C LEU A 29 2.66 15.87 3.08
N ALA A 30 3.33 16.71 2.28
CA ALA A 30 2.76 18.00 1.90
C ALA A 30 1.47 17.82 1.12
N ASP A 31 1.46 16.85 0.21
CA ASP A 31 0.28 16.52 -0.58
C ASP A 31 -0.23 15.18 -0.14
N PHE A 32 -1.13 15.20 0.82
CA PHE A 32 -1.67 13.96 1.38
C PHE A 32 -2.60 13.29 0.37
N PRO A 33 -2.28 12.06 -0.08
CA PRO A 33 -3.06 11.45 -1.15
C PRO A 33 -4.32 10.75 -0.71
N GLY A 34 -4.52 10.57 0.58
CA GLY A 34 -5.57 9.68 1.05
C GLY A 34 -5.15 8.23 0.91
N PHE A 35 -5.88 7.33 1.56
CA PHE A 35 -5.56 5.91 1.49
C PHE A 35 -6.71 5.08 2.03
N THR A 36 -6.66 3.80 1.75
CA THR A 36 -7.58 2.83 2.34
C THR A 36 -6.79 1.68 2.93
N PHE A 37 -7.36 1.05 3.94
CA PHE A 37 -6.81 -0.18 4.53
C PHE A 37 -7.83 -1.30 4.42
N ASP A 38 -7.31 -2.50 4.19
CA ASP A 38 -8.07 -3.74 4.35
C ASP A 38 -7.27 -4.66 5.26
N GLU A 39 -7.97 -5.47 6.04
CA GLU A 39 -7.34 -6.52 6.82
C GLU A 39 -7.27 -7.76 5.95
N VAL A 40 -6.06 -8.31 5.82
CA VAL A 40 -5.84 -9.46 4.96
C VAL A 40 -4.99 -10.47 5.71
N ARG A 41 -5.02 -11.71 5.24
CA ARG A 41 -4.18 -12.77 5.77
C ARG A 41 -3.27 -13.25 4.68
N GLY A 42 -2.05 -13.56 5.04
CA GLY A 42 -1.10 -14.07 4.06
C GLY A 42 -0.03 -14.91 4.68
N GLN A 43 0.70 -15.61 3.83
CA GLN A 43 1.87 -16.37 4.22
C GLN A 43 3.06 -15.84 3.44
N GLY A 44 4.10 -15.43 4.17
CA GLY A 44 5.29 -14.93 3.51
C GLY A 44 6.09 -16.06 2.88
N ARG A 45 7.17 -15.69 2.22
CA ARG A 45 8.01 -16.66 1.53
C ARG A 45 8.74 -17.61 2.48
N GLY A 46 8.80 -17.25 3.76
CA GLY A 46 9.70 -17.92 4.69
C GLY A 46 9.38 -19.34 5.03
N ARG A 47 8.22 -19.83 4.89
CA ARG A 47 7.86 -21.23 5.11
C ARG A 47 8.24 -21.78 6.48
N GLY A 48 8.37 -20.93 7.49
CA GLY A 48 8.72 -21.41 8.81
C GLY A 48 10.22 -21.45 9.03
N GLN A 49 10.60 -21.85 10.24
CA GLN A 49 11.98 -21.82 10.66
C GLN A 49 12.71 -23.05 10.16
N GLY A 50 13.99 -22.85 9.88
CA GLY A 50 14.86 -23.95 9.48
C GLY A 50 14.63 -24.47 8.08
N GLY A 51 13.72 -23.89 7.33
CA GLY A 51 13.49 -24.29 5.96
C GLY A 51 12.86 -25.66 5.79
N ALA A 52 12.36 -26.24 6.88
CA ALA A 52 11.80 -27.59 6.84
C ALA A 52 10.27 -27.57 6.93
N TYR A 53 9.66 -26.58 6.35
CA TYR A 53 8.22 -26.44 6.42
C TYR A 53 7.56 -27.45 5.47
N VAL A 54 6.61 -28.21 6.01
CA VAL A 54 5.79 -29.11 5.20
C VAL A 54 4.37 -28.60 5.28
N VAL A 55 3.77 -28.35 4.12
CA VAL A 55 2.42 -27.84 4.08
C VAL A 55 1.43 -28.97 4.28
N SER A 56 0.54 -28.82 5.25
CA SER A 56 -0.62 -29.68 5.37
C SER A 56 -1.80 -28.78 5.74
N ASP A 57 -3.00 -29.27 5.48
CA ASP A 57 -4.19 -28.48 5.76
C ASP A 57 -4.28 -28.09 7.23
N GLU A 58 -3.73 -28.92 8.10
CA GLU A 58 -3.82 -28.65 9.53
C GLU A 58 -2.74 -27.71 10.02
N ASP A 59 -1.68 -27.54 9.23
CA ASP A 59 -0.52 -26.79 9.68
C ASP A 59 -0.38 -25.44 8.98
N ILE A 60 -1.32 -25.06 8.15
CA ILE A 60 -1.24 -23.78 7.45
C ILE A 60 -1.44 -22.66 8.46
N THR A 61 -0.43 -21.81 8.55
CA THR A 61 -0.46 -20.68 9.45
C THR A 61 -0.45 -19.39 8.62
N TYR A 62 -1.45 -18.58 8.81
CA TYR A 62 -1.53 -17.29 8.14
C TYR A 62 -1.20 -16.21 9.14
N HIS A 63 -0.57 -15.16 8.64
CA HIS A 63 -0.33 -13.96 9.41
C HIS A 63 -1.31 -12.89 8.97
N GLN A 64 -1.70 -12.07 9.89
CA GLN A 64 -2.56 -10.94 9.58
C GLN A 64 -1.70 -9.77 9.16
N TYR A 65 -2.17 -9.08 8.12
CA TYR A 65 -1.54 -7.87 7.62
C TYR A 65 -2.63 -6.84 7.40
N LEU A 66 -2.20 -5.59 7.31
CA LEU A 66 -3.04 -4.55 6.75
C LEU A 66 -2.56 -4.28 5.34
N GLU A 67 -3.51 -4.23 4.43
CA GLU A 67 -3.21 -3.86 3.06
C GLU A 67 -3.58 -2.40 2.87
N LEU A 68 -2.57 -1.57 2.71
CA LEU A 68 -2.72 -0.16 2.43
C LEU A 68 -2.73 0.05 0.93
N ARG A 69 -3.67 0.84 0.44
CA ARG A 69 -3.70 1.22 -0.96
C ARG A 69 -3.92 2.71 -1.09
N LEU A 70 -3.16 3.32 -1.98
CA LEU A 70 -3.34 4.71 -2.33
C LEU A 70 -2.92 4.94 -3.77
N VAL A 71 -3.44 6.00 -4.36
CA VAL A 71 -3.07 6.40 -5.70
C VAL A 71 -2.49 7.80 -5.60
N CYS A 72 -1.35 8.01 -6.23
CA CYS A 72 -0.66 9.29 -6.18
C CYS A 72 -0.04 9.62 -7.53
N PRO A 73 0.33 10.87 -7.75
CA PRO A 73 1.07 11.23 -8.96
C PRO A 73 2.40 10.46 -9.03
N ALA A 74 2.81 10.16 -10.23
CA ALA A 74 4.00 9.34 -10.44
C ALA A 74 5.25 9.97 -9.82
N ASP A 75 5.35 11.29 -9.85
CA ASP A 75 6.52 11.97 -9.33
C ASP A 75 6.60 11.97 -7.80
N GLN A 76 5.55 11.52 -7.12
CA GLN A 76 5.55 11.42 -5.67
C GLN A 76 5.70 9.99 -5.18
N ALA A 77 5.61 9.02 -6.08
CA ALA A 77 5.52 7.62 -5.67
C ALA A 77 6.75 7.13 -4.93
N ASP A 78 7.95 7.51 -5.39
CA ASP A 78 9.17 7.06 -4.75
C ASP A 78 9.27 7.56 -3.32
N GLU A 79 8.95 8.81 -3.09
CA GLU A 79 9.01 9.36 -1.74
C GLU A 79 8.01 8.67 -0.83
N ILE A 80 6.80 8.47 -1.32
CA ILE A 80 5.76 7.84 -0.51
C ILE A 80 6.16 6.41 -0.16
N CYS A 81 6.68 5.66 -1.13
CA CYS A 81 7.14 4.29 -0.87
C CYS A 81 8.23 4.27 0.20
N ARG A 82 9.18 5.18 0.12
CA ARG A 82 10.25 5.22 1.11
C ARG A 82 9.74 5.54 2.49
N ARG A 83 8.75 6.43 2.60
CA ARG A 83 8.17 6.75 3.90
C ARG A 83 7.42 5.57 4.49
N ILE A 84 6.69 4.85 3.65
CA ILE A 84 5.98 3.65 4.12
C ILE A 84 6.98 2.61 4.59
N GLU A 85 8.02 2.36 3.78
CA GLU A 85 9.02 1.36 4.14
C GLU A 85 9.68 1.70 5.47
N ALA A 86 10.08 2.94 5.65
CA ALA A 86 10.73 3.34 6.89
C ALA A 86 9.81 3.23 8.08
N ALA A 87 8.55 3.62 7.90
CA ALA A 87 7.60 3.62 9.01
C ALA A 87 7.16 2.22 9.40
N ALA A 88 7.11 1.30 8.44
CA ALA A 88 6.65 -0.06 8.69
C ALA A 88 7.76 -1.02 9.10
N TRP A 89 9.00 -0.60 9.00
CA TRP A 89 10.16 -1.46 9.28
C TRP A 89 10.27 -1.76 10.76
N THR A 90 10.38 -3.02 11.11
CA THR A 90 10.66 -3.45 12.48
C THR A 90 12.00 -4.15 12.60
N GLY A 91 12.60 -4.51 11.47
CA GLY A 91 13.84 -5.30 11.46
C GLY A 91 13.63 -6.78 11.62
N ARG A 92 12.39 -7.22 11.63
CA ARG A 92 12.07 -8.64 11.79
C ARG A 92 11.56 -9.21 10.49
N LYS A 93 11.64 -10.53 10.38
CA LYS A 93 11.06 -11.19 9.23
C LYS A 93 9.56 -10.95 9.21
N GLY A 94 9.00 -10.85 8.02
CA GLY A 94 7.58 -10.69 7.89
C GLY A 94 7.08 -9.26 8.01
N ASP A 95 7.97 -8.27 7.87
CA ASP A 95 7.56 -6.87 7.92
C ASP A 95 6.63 -6.48 6.78
N GLY A 96 6.65 -7.22 5.67
CA GLY A 96 5.73 -6.97 4.60
C GLY A 96 6.41 -6.56 3.31
N VAL A 97 5.61 -6.04 2.39
CA VAL A 97 6.11 -5.64 1.08
C VAL A 97 5.43 -4.34 0.67
N VAL A 98 6.09 -3.62 -0.22
CA VAL A 98 5.52 -2.46 -0.88
C VAL A 98 5.74 -2.63 -2.37
N TYR A 99 4.71 -2.42 -3.17
CA TYR A 99 4.87 -2.49 -4.61
C TYR A 99 3.98 -1.46 -5.29
N THR A 100 4.28 -1.18 -6.54
CA THR A 100 3.57 -0.15 -7.28
C THR A 100 3.14 -0.67 -8.63
N MET A 101 2.07 -0.06 -9.16
CA MET A 101 1.61 -0.33 -10.50
C MET A 101 1.12 0.94 -11.16
N PRO A 102 1.28 1.08 -12.47
CA PRO A 102 0.68 2.22 -13.16
C PRO A 102 -0.83 2.12 -13.14
N VAL A 103 -1.48 3.27 -13.08
CA VAL A 103 -2.93 3.36 -13.14
C VAL A 103 -3.27 4.00 -14.49
N ASN A 104 -4.06 3.28 -15.30
CA ASN A 104 -4.40 3.78 -16.62
C ASN A 104 -5.25 5.02 -16.60
N THR A 105 -6.26 5.02 -15.75
CA THR A 105 -7.13 6.18 -15.62
C THR A 105 -7.42 6.39 -14.14
N PHE A 106 -7.58 7.64 -13.75
CA PHE A 106 -7.89 8.00 -12.39
C PHE A 106 -8.79 9.22 -12.41
N ALA A 107 -9.88 9.16 -11.66
CA ALA A 107 -10.77 10.30 -11.51
C ALA A 107 -11.34 10.29 -10.11
N ARG A 108 -11.42 11.47 -9.52
CA ARG A 108 -12.16 11.63 -8.27
C ARG A 108 -13.61 11.83 -8.63
N ILE A 109 -14.47 11.04 -8.03
CA ILE A 109 -15.87 11.01 -8.41
C ILE A 109 -16.50 12.40 -8.30
N ARG A 110 -16.18 13.12 -7.23
CA ARG A 110 -16.73 14.43 -7.05
C ARG A 110 -16.35 15.40 -8.17
N GLU A 111 -15.09 15.35 -8.56
CA GLU A 111 -14.60 16.24 -9.61
C GLU A 111 -15.14 15.86 -10.98
N ALA A 112 -15.17 14.56 -11.25
CA ALA A 112 -15.73 14.08 -12.50
C ALA A 112 -17.22 14.41 -12.60
N GLY A 113 -17.96 14.21 -11.50
CA GLY A 113 -19.38 14.54 -11.46
C GLY A 113 -19.63 16.01 -11.66
N ALA A 114 -18.79 16.87 -11.10
CA ALA A 114 -18.95 18.30 -11.28
C ALA A 114 -18.79 18.69 -12.75
N LYS A 115 -17.85 18.07 -13.45
CA LYS A 115 -17.69 18.33 -14.88
C LYS A 115 -18.92 17.90 -15.66
N GLU A 116 -19.45 16.72 -15.33
CA GLU A 116 -20.63 16.21 -16.01
C GLU A 116 -21.84 17.08 -15.83
N HIS A 117 -21.97 17.70 -14.68
CA HIS A 117 -23.14 18.49 -14.35
C HIS A 117 -22.95 19.98 -14.51
N ARG A 118 -21.83 20.38 -15.09
CA ARG A 118 -21.60 21.80 -15.32
C ARG A 118 -22.45 22.27 -16.48
N HIS A 119 -23.07 23.41 -16.27
CA HIS A 119 -23.86 24.04 -17.32
C HIS A 119 -23.23 25.36 -17.68
N ASP A 120 -23.06 25.57 -18.94
CA ASP A 120 -22.42 26.80 -19.42
C ASP A 120 -23.40 27.80 -19.95
#